data_2797027aee588f7b8c87200c73d2e044
#
_entry.id   2797027aee588f7b8c87200c73d2e044
#
_cell.length_a   1.000
_cell.length_b   1.000
_cell.length_c   1.000
_cell.angle_alpha   90.00
_cell.angle_beta   90.00
_cell.angle_gamma   90.00
#
_symmetry.space_group_name_H-M   'P 1'
#
loop_
_entity.id
_entity.type
_entity.pdbx_description
1 polymer ?
#
loop_
_entity_poly.entity_id
_entity_poly.type
_entity_poly.pdbx_seq_one_letter_code
_entity_poly.pdbx_strand_id
1 'polypeptide(L)'
;MNFLFKYCHSLEQLNLSNLNISNVLDMYHMFYRCSSLKELNLYNFNSSKVNNMYHMFLGCSSLKKINASGFNTRNVIDMNHMLYGCSSLEELDLHSFHTDNNLSI
;
A
#
# COMPACT_ATOMS: atom_id res chain seq x y z
N MET A 1 0.69 -9.59 -7.36
CA MET A 1 -0.51 -8.72 -7.61
C MET A 1 -0.13 -7.36 -8.16
N ASN A 2 0.79 -7.35 -9.09
CA ASN A 2 1.25 -6.10 -9.70
C ASN A 2 0.13 -5.45 -10.50
N PHE A 3 0.02 -4.12 -10.42
CA PHE A 3 -0.88 -3.31 -11.24
C PHE A 3 -2.38 -3.57 -11.08
N LEU A 4 -2.84 -4.35 -10.11
CA LEU A 4 -4.25 -4.77 -10.01
C LEU A 4 -5.24 -3.61 -10.04
N PHE A 5 -4.95 -2.52 -9.33
CA PHE A 5 -5.78 -1.30 -9.26
C PHE A 5 -5.11 -0.08 -9.90
N LYS A 6 -4.08 -0.28 -10.70
CA LYS A 6 -3.34 0.82 -11.34
C LYS A 6 -4.28 1.73 -12.14
N TYR A 7 -4.17 3.04 -11.93
CA TYR A 7 -4.97 4.06 -12.60
C TYR A 7 -6.49 3.95 -12.37
N CYS A 8 -6.94 3.41 -11.25
CA CYS A 8 -8.37 3.40 -10.90
C CYS A 8 -8.84 4.80 -10.50
N HIS A 9 -9.08 5.68 -11.48
CA HIS A 9 -9.39 7.09 -11.24
C HIS A 9 -10.79 7.35 -10.70
N SER A 10 -11.72 6.40 -10.79
CA SER A 10 -13.10 6.56 -10.30
C SER A 10 -13.34 5.89 -8.95
N LEU A 11 -12.36 5.17 -8.42
CA LEU A 11 -12.46 4.44 -7.16
C LEU A 11 -12.16 5.38 -5.99
N GLU A 12 -13.14 5.62 -5.12
CA GLU A 12 -12.99 6.51 -3.96
C GLU A 12 -12.70 5.76 -2.66
N GLN A 13 -13.25 4.58 -2.51
CA GLN A 13 -13.06 3.73 -1.33
C GLN A 13 -12.84 2.28 -1.76
N LEU A 14 -11.98 1.58 -1.04
CA LEU A 14 -11.70 0.18 -1.31
C LEU A 14 -11.44 -0.56 0.00
N ASN A 15 -12.17 -1.64 0.20
CA ASN A 15 -11.97 -2.52 1.33
C ASN A 15 -11.47 -3.87 0.85
N LEU A 16 -10.23 -4.21 1.20
CA LEU A 16 -9.58 -5.47 0.83
C LEU A 16 -9.37 -6.39 2.04
N SER A 17 -10.05 -6.14 3.15
CA SER A 17 -9.87 -6.90 4.39
C SER A 17 -10.14 -8.41 4.25
N ASN A 18 -10.91 -8.80 3.24
CA ASN A 18 -11.24 -10.21 2.97
C ASN A 18 -10.45 -10.82 1.81
N LEU A 19 -9.56 -10.05 1.19
CA LEU A 19 -8.75 -10.55 0.09
C LEU A 19 -7.61 -11.43 0.61
N ASN A 20 -7.56 -12.67 0.15
CA ASN A 20 -6.47 -13.57 0.52
C ASN A 20 -5.24 -13.30 -0.36
N ILE A 21 -4.19 -12.74 0.26
CA ILE A 21 -2.91 -12.45 -0.40
C ILE A 21 -1.75 -13.27 0.19
N SER A 22 -2.04 -14.34 0.92
CA SER A 22 -1.03 -15.12 1.65
C SER A 22 0.11 -15.67 0.79
N ASN A 23 -0.08 -15.75 -0.52
CA ASN A 23 0.95 -16.21 -1.46
C ASN A 23 1.47 -15.10 -2.39
N VAL A 24 1.10 -13.85 -2.15
CA VAL A 24 1.55 -12.73 -2.98
C VAL A 24 2.98 -12.34 -2.56
N LEU A 25 3.88 -12.28 -3.53
CA LEU A 25 5.27 -11.89 -3.34
C LEU A 25 5.54 -10.43 -3.72
N ASP A 26 4.77 -9.89 -4.65
CA ASP A 26 5.04 -8.60 -5.28
C ASP A 26 3.79 -7.75 -5.38
N MET A 27 3.86 -6.52 -4.84
CA MET A 27 2.80 -5.51 -4.86
C MET A 27 3.21 -4.22 -5.58
N TYR A 28 4.21 -4.32 -6.43
CA TYR A 28 4.70 -3.21 -7.25
C TYR A 28 3.54 -2.54 -8.00
N HIS A 29 3.42 -1.21 -7.83
CA HIS A 29 2.40 -0.39 -8.50
C HIS A 29 0.94 -0.81 -8.25
N MET A 30 0.63 -1.57 -7.21
CA MET A 30 -0.74 -2.09 -7.01
C MET A 30 -1.81 -1.01 -7.04
N PHE A 31 -1.57 0.14 -6.42
CA PHE A 31 -2.49 1.29 -6.37
C PHE A 31 -1.91 2.54 -7.06
N TYR A 32 -0.96 2.34 -7.96
CA TYR A 32 -0.26 3.43 -8.64
C TYR A 32 -1.23 4.41 -9.28
N ARG A 33 -1.16 5.69 -8.87
CA ARG A 33 -2.01 6.77 -9.38
C ARG A 33 -3.51 6.53 -9.28
N CYS A 34 -3.97 5.86 -8.23
CA CYS A 34 -5.39 5.84 -7.86
C CYS A 34 -5.76 7.21 -7.29
N SER A 35 -5.88 8.22 -8.15
CA SER A 35 -5.94 9.63 -7.77
C SER A 35 -7.22 10.05 -7.04
N SER A 36 -8.31 9.27 -7.17
CA SER A 36 -9.58 9.54 -6.48
C SER A 36 -9.76 8.72 -5.20
N LEU A 37 -8.87 7.78 -4.92
CA LEU A 37 -8.96 6.92 -3.74
C LEU A 37 -8.72 7.76 -2.48
N LYS A 38 -9.72 7.79 -1.59
CA LYS A 38 -9.70 8.58 -0.34
C LYS A 38 -9.39 7.72 0.88
N GLU A 39 -9.93 6.50 0.90
CA GLU A 39 -9.77 5.57 2.01
C GLU A 39 -9.46 4.17 1.49
N LEU A 40 -8.51 3.50 2.14
CA LEU A 40 -8.12 2.14 1.83
C LEU A 40 -8.06 1.32 3.12
N ASN A 41 -8.85 0.25 3.18
CA ASN A 41 -8.83 -0.67 4.30
C ASN A 41 -8.08 -1.94 3.93
N LEU A 42 -6.92 -2.12 4.56
CA LEU A 42 -6.04 -3.29 4.43
C LEU A 42 -5.98 -4.10 5.74
N TYR A 43 -6.99 -3.97 6.60
CA TYR A 43 -7.09 -4.77 7.83
C TYR A 43 -7.05 -6.27 7.49
N ASN A 44 -6.27 -7.04 8.22
CA ASN A 44 -6.04 -8.47 7.94
C ASN A 44 -5.37 -8.78 6.57
N PHE A 45 -4.82 -7.78 5.91
CA PHE A 45 -4.12 -7.95 4.64
C PHE A 45 -2.74 -8.58 4.90
N ASN A 46 -2.68 -9.89 4.92
CA ASN A 46 -1.47 -10.62 5.28
C ASN A 46 -0.39 -10.51 4.19
N SER A 47 0.50 -9.57 4.36
CA SER A 47 1.61 -9.29 3.45
C SER A 47 2.93 -9.99 3.83
N SER A 48 2.87 -11.03 4.66
CA SER A 48 4.08 -11.66 5.24
C SER A 48 5.07 -12.22 4.22
N LYS A 49 4.62 -12.54 3.01
CA LYS A 49 5.49 -13.04 1.93
C LYS A 49 5.88 -11.95 0.93
N VAL A 50 5.32 -10.76 1.04
CA VAL A 50 5.61 -9.67 0.09
C VAL A 50 7.03 -9.19 0.27
N ASN A 51 7.78 -9.11 -0.83
CA ASN A 51 9.15 -8.63 -0.84
C ASN A 51 9.33 -7.31 -1.60
N ASN A 52 8.34 -6.87 -2.38
CA ASN A 52 8.41 -5.64 -3.17
C ASN A 52 7.13 -4.83 -3.03
N MET A 53 7.27 -3.58 -2.55
CA MET A 53 6.19 -2.60 -2.42
C MET A 53 6.55 -1.27 -3.12
N TYR A 54 7.50 -1.32 -4.07
CA TYR A 54 7.96 -0.16 -4.81
C TYR A 54 6.79 0.55 -5.49
N HIS A 55 6.67 1.86 -5.27
CA HIS A 55 5.63 2.70 -5.86
C HIS A 55 4.18 2.25 -5.59
N MET A 56 3.94 1.45 -4.55
CA MET A 56 2.61 0.84 -4.33
C MET A 56 1.48 1.86 -4.30
N PHE A 57 1.66 3.00 -3.65
CA PHE A 57 0.68 4.09 -3.54
C PHE A 57 1.12 5.38 -4.24
N LEU A 58 2.13 5.33 -5.09
CA LEU A 58 2.66 6.54 -5.73
C LEU A 58 1.55 7.28 -6.48
N GLY A 59 1.37 8.55 -6.16
CA GLY A 59 0.41 9.43 -6.84
C GLY A 59 -1.05 9.22 -6.40
N CYS A 60 -1.31 8.55 -5.28
CA CYS A 60 -2.63 8.50 -4.66
C CYS A 60 -2.93 9.85 -3.99
N SER A 61 -3.15 10.89 -4.79
CA SER A 61 -3.17 12.28 -4.33
C SER A 61 -4.36 12.65 -3.44
N SER A 62 -5.45 11.88 -3.49
CA SER A 62 -6.63 12.08 -2.65
C SER A 62 -6.67 11.20 -1.40
N LEU A 63 -5.69 10.30 -1.25
CA LEU A 63 -5.69 9.32 -0.16
C LEU A 63 -5.45 10.00 1.18
N LYS A 64 -6.45 9.92 2.05
CA LYS A 64 -6.45 10.52 3.39
C LYS A 64 -6.11 9.54 4.49
N LYS A 65 -6.54 8.29 4.32
CA LYS A 65 -6.42 7.27 5.36
C LYS A 65 -6.09 5.92 4.78
N ILE A 66 -5.09 5.26 5.38
CA ILE A 66 -4.77 3.85 5.14
C ILE A 66 -4.87 3.11 6.47
N ASN A 67 -5.76 2.12 6.56
CA ASN A 67 -5.77 1.17 7.65
C ASN A 67 -4.87 -0.01 7.29
N ALA A 68 -3.61 0.02 7.74
CA ALA A 68 -2.60 -0.99 7.44
C ALA A 68 -2.23 -1.84 8.66
N SER A 69 -3.14 -2.01 9.61
CA SER A 69 -2.87 -2.69 10.88
C SER A 69 -2.47 -4.17 10.73
N GLY A 70 -2.81 -4.81 9.60
CA GLY A 70 -2.41 -6.18 9.28
C GLY A 70 -1.15 -6.29 8.41
N PHE A 71 -0.54 -5.17 8.04
CA PHE A 71 0.62 -5.17 7.16
C PHE A 71 1.87 -5.68 7.87
N ASN A 72 2.57 -6.59 7.23
CA ASN A 72 3.86 -7.09 7.69
C ASN A 72 4.91 -6.84 6.61
N THR A 73 5.89 -6.01 6.90
CA THR A 73 6.92 -5.61 5.95
C THR A 73 8.30 -6.25 6.21
N ARG A 74 8.36 -7.27 7.05
CA ARG A 74 9.63 -7.91 7.44
C ARG A 74 10.44 -8.46 6.27
N ASN A 75 9.76 -8.93 5.23
CA ASN A 75 10.40 -9.52 4.06
C ASN A 75 10.51 -8.53 2.89
N VAL A 76 10.05 -7.30 3.06
CA VAL A 76 10.11 -6.29 2.01
C VAL A 76 11.54 -5.78 1.86
N ILE A 77 12.04 -5.84 0.64
CA ILE A 77 13.38 -5.36 0.28
C ILE A 77 13.35 -4.05 -0.48
N ASP A 78 12.20 -3.66 -1.02
CA ASP A 78 12.03 -2.38 -1.72
C ASP A 78 10.68 -1.74 -1.39
N MET A 79 10.72 -0.58 -0.75
CA MET A 79 9.57 0.30 -0.48
C MET A 79 9.79 1.71 -1.05
N ASN A 80 10.75 1.89 -1.97
CA ASN A 80 11.10 3.22 -2.45
C ASN A 80 9.88 3.90 -3.08
N HIS A 81 9.70 5.17 -2.72
CA HIS A 81 8.61 6.03 -3.20
C HIS A 81 7.21 5.43 -3.00
N MET A 82 7.04 4.54 -2.01
CA MET A 82 5.73 3.90 -1.75
C MET A 82 4.62 4.92 -1.56
N LEU A 83 4.89 6.00 -0.84
CA LEU A 83 3.93 7.05 -0.51
C LEU A 83 4.18 8.37 -1.26
N TYR A 84 5.06 8.38 -2.25
CA TYR A 84 5.39 9.59 -2.98
C TYR A 84 4.15 10.16 -3.71
N GLY A 85 3.86 11.44 -3.47
CA GLY A 85 2.68 12.09 -4.06
C GLY A 85 1.36 11.81 -3.36
N CYS A 86 1.37 11.15 -2.20
CA CYS A 86 0.19 11.03 -1.34
C CYS A 86 -0.02 12.34 -0.55
N SER A 87 -0.32 13.42 -1.26
CA SER A 87 -0.31 14.79 -0.71
C SER A 87 -1.45 15.10 0.27
N SER A 88 -2.49 14.28 0.28
CA SER A 88 -3.66 14.45 1.17
C SER A 88 -3.64 13.58 2.41
N LEU A 89 -2.58 12.78 2.62
CA LEU A 89 -2.53 11.79 3.69
C LEU A 89 -2.54 12.46 5.06
N GLU A 90 -3.57 12.15 5.86
CA GLU A 90 -3.81 12.71 7.19
C GLU A 90 -3.52 11.69 8.30
N GLU A 91 -3.84 10.43 8.06
CA GLU A 91 -3.68 9.35 9.01
C GLU A 91 -2.87 8.21 8.39
N LEU A 92 -1.71 7.93 8.96
CA LEU A 92 -0.86 6.82 8.57
C LEU A 92 -0.24 6.19 9.82
N ASP A 93 -0.62 4.97 10.10
CA ASP A 93 -0.01 4.19 11.17
C ASP A 93 1.04 3.24 10.56
N LEU A 94 2.31 3.56 10.79
CA LEU A 94 3.45 2.73 10.39
C LEU A 94 3.92 1.78 11.49
N HIS A 95 3.13 1.59 12.55
CA HIS A 95 3.50 0.77 13.71
C HIS A 95 3.93 -0.65 13.33
N SER A 96 3.24 -1.26 12.39
CA SER A 96 3.54 -2.61 11.90
C SER A 96 4.59 -2.66 10.78
N PHE A 97 5.12 -1.50 10.35
CA PHE A 97 6.15 -1.44 9.32
C PHE A 97 7.53 -1.62 9.94
N HIS A 98 8.32 -2.50 9.35
CA HIS A 98 9.72 -2.71 9.71
C HIS A 98 10.61 -1.92 8.77
N THR A 99 11.41 -1.00 9.32
CA THR A 99 12.29 -0.12 8.56
C THR A 99 13.77 -0.38 8.84
N ASP A 100 14.07 -1.51 9.47
CA ASP A 100 15.42 -1.88 9.94
C ASP A 100 16.43 -2.04 8.80
N ASN A 101 15.96 -2.24 7.57
CA ASN A 101 16.80 -2.46 6.39
C ASN A 101 17.13 -1.17 5.63
N ASN A 102 17.05 -0.01 6.27
CA ASN A 102 17.27 1.31 5.65
C ASN A 102 16.37 1.57 4.45
N LEU A 103 15.13 1.10 4.51
CA LEU A 103 14.17 1.29 3.43
C LEU A 103 13.70 2.74 3.38
N SER A 104 13.69 3.31 2.19
CA SER A 104 13.11 4.63 1.92
C SER A 104 11.63 4.50 1.57
N ILE A 105 10.81 5.28 2.20
CA ILE A 105 9.37 5.33 1.96
C ILE A 105 9.03 6.64 1.24
#